data_a0ba08dcec3fafdc4d38a72b530076d4
#
_entry.id   a0ba08dcec3fafdc4d38a72b530076d4
#
_cell.length_a   1.000
_cell.length_b   1.000
_cell.length_c   1.000
_cell.angle_alpha   90.00
_cell.angle_beta   90.00
_cell.angle_gamma   90.00
#
_symmetry.space_group_name_H-M   'P 1'
#
loop_
_entity.id
_entity.type
_entity.pdbx_description
1 polymer ?
#
loop_
_entity_poly.entity_id
_entity_poly.type
_entity_poly.pdbx_seq_one_letter_code
_entity_poly.pdbx_strand_id
1 'polypeptide(L)'
;VELSLGWGQTGVILRVGLKLNNFSMRNLFGKDKEHRGIMPVGDGEVLSLGAQTNGRYYQSYNVSYSTNWFGGKRPIQFSVGGYYSKYTSLSDNYYNQGVLNNYYNYLYGYGNSYYNNYESYYDPDKYIQMYGASIGWGKRLRWPDDYFTLSLQMAYTRYEMKNWQYLMITNGSSNNLNFSVSLNRTSTDNQLFPRRGSEFTASLTLT
;
A
#
# COMPACT_ATOMS: atom_id res chain seq x y z
N VAL A 1 1.05 13.23 -11.14
CA VAL A 1 1.84 12.05 -11.50
C VAL A 1 3.13 12.12 -10.72
N GLU A 2 3.47 11.04 -10.04
CA GLU A 2 4.73 10.90 -9.32
C GLU A 2 5.55 9.80 -9.98
N LEU A 3 6.82 10.09 -10.27
CA LEU A 3 7.78 9.12 -10.75
C LEU A 3 9.02 9.21 -9.86
N SER A 4 9.42 8.11 -9.27
CA SER A 4 10.64 8.06 -8.47
C SER A 4 11.50 6.86 -8.85
N LEU A 5 12.80 7.10 -8.92
CA LEU A 5 13.83 6.11 -9.13
C LEU A 5 14.72 6.09 -7.88
N GLY A 6 14.94 4.92 -7.33
CA GLY A 6 15.85 4.70 -6.23
C GLY A 6 16.85 3.61 -6.56
N TRP A 7 17.97 3.60 -5.87
CA TRP A 7 18.96 2.54 -5.95
C TRP A 7 19.07 1.87 -4.58
N GLY A 8 18.93 0.55 -4.55
CA GLY A 8 19.06 -0.26 -3.33
C GLY A 8 20.02 -1.43 -3.52
N GLN A 9 20.22 -2.19 -2.47
CA GLN A 9 21.11 -3.39 -2.50
C GLN A 9 20.66 -4.42 -3.52
N THR A 10 19.36 -4.50 -3.82
CA THR A 10 18.76 -5.43 -4.77
C THR A 10 18.54 -4.85 -6.16
N GLY A 11 19.12 -3.66 -6.44
CA GLY A 11 19.04 -2.99 -7.75
C GLY A 11 18.19 -1.74 -7.77
N VAL A 12 17.68 -1.40 -8.94
CA VAL A 12 16.87 -0.19 -9.17
C VAL A 12 15.45 -0.39 -8.70
N ILE A 13 14.96 0.55 -7.92
CA ILE A 13 13.57 0.63 -7.49
C ILE A 13 12.86 1.68 -8.34
N LEU A 14 11.85 1.27 -9.06
CA LEU A 14 10.96 2.16 -9.83
C LEU A 14 9.62 2.26 -9.11
N ARG A 15 9.16 3.49 -8.89
CA ARG A 15 7.83 3.78 -8.38
C ARG A 15 7.12 4.75 -9.30
N VAL A 16 5.89 4.40 -9.65
CA VAL A 16 4.99 5.23 -10.44
C VAL A 16 3.70 5.43 -9.66
N GLY A 17 3.29 6.67 -9.50
CA GLY A 17 2.05 7.05 -8.82
C GLY A 17 1.22 8.00 -9.69
N LEU A 18 -0.08 7.75 -9.77
CA LEU A 18 -1.06 8.66 -10.34
C LEU A 18 -2.10 8.97 -9.29
N LYS A 19 -2.23 10.26 -8.95
CA LYS A 19 -3.27 10.74 -8.03
C LYS A 19 -4.12 11.79 -8.72
N LEU A 20 -5.40 11.52 -8.78
CA LEU A 20 -6.43 12.40 -9.34
C LEU A 20 -7.25 12.97 -8.18
N ASN A 21 -7.11 14.28 -7.88
CA ASN A 21 -7.71 14.92 -6.72
C ASN A 21 -9.12 15.48 -6.96
N ASN A 22 -9.59 15.49 -8.19
CA ASN A 22 -10.92 15.96 -8.55
C ASN A 22 -11.58 14.98 -9.51
N PHE A 23 -11.49 13.70 -9.17
CA PHE A 23 -12.09 12.64 -9.94
C PHE A 23 -13.61 12.63 -9.77
N SER A 24 -14.34 12.10 -10.73
CA SER A 24 -15.78 11.90 -10.66
C SER A 24 -16.12 10.51 -11.19
N MET A 25 -16.53 9.63 -10.28
CA MET A 25 -17.03 8.31 -10.64
C MET A 25 -18.32 8.40 -11.47
N ARG A 26 -19.17 9.39 -11.16
CA ARG A 26 -20.42 9.63 -11.88
C ARG A 26 -20.16 10.00 -13.35
N ASN A 27 -19.19 10.87 -13.60
CA ASN A 27 -18.84 11.31 -14.96
C ASN A 27 -18.09 10.23 -15.74
N LEU A 28 -17.46 9.26 -15.08
CA LEU A 28 -16.84 8.10 -15.72
C LEU A 28 -17.90 7.20 -16.38
N PHE A 29 -19.04 6.98 -15.71
CA PHE A 29 -20.11 6.10 -16.16
C PHE A 29 -21.34 6.86 -16.69
N GLY A 30 -21.41 8.17 -16.49
CA GLY A 30 -22.51 9.04 -16.91
C GLY A 30 -22.52 9.34 -18.40
N LYS A 31 -23.73 9.59 -18.93
CA LYS A 31 -23.95 9.99 -20.33
C LYS A 31 -23.74 11.49 -20.56
N ASP A 32 -23.60 12.29 -19.51
CA ASP A 32 -23.47 13.74 -19.61
C ASP A 32 -22.05 14.14 -19.97
N LYS A 33 -21.82 14.38 -21.25
CA LYS A 33 -20.54 14.72 -21.85
C LYS A 33 -20.18 16.21 -21.77
N GLU A 34 -20.81 17.00 -20.92
CA GLU A 34 -20.58 18.45 -20.87
C GLU A 34 -19.22 18.85 -20.27
N HIS A 35 -18.61 18.02 -19.46
CA HIS A 35 -17.26 18.27 -18.92
C HIS A 35 -16.21 17.48 -19.70
N ARG A 36 -15.85 18.02 -20.84
CA ARG A 36 -14.98 17.39 -21.83
C ARG A 36 -13.51 17.56 -21.51
N GLY A 37 -12.98 16.70 -20.65
CA GLY A 37 -11.58 16.39 -20.56
C GLY A 37 -11.33 14.91 -20.81
N ILE A 38 -10.09 14.51 -21.03
CA ILE A 38 -9.67 13.11 -21.14
C ILE A 38 -9.98 12.36 -19.85
N MET A 39 -10.06 13.07 -18.74
CA MET A 39 -10.31 12.49 -17.40
C MET A 39 -11.65 12.97 -16.85
N PRO A 40 -12.46 12.06 -16.24
CA PRO A 40 -13.70 12.44 -15.59
C PRO A 40 -13.41 13.20 -14.30
N VAL A 41 -13.73 14.49 -14.29
CA VAL A 41 -13.50 15.38 -13.15
C VAL A 41 -14.82 16.06 -12.71
N GLY A 42 -14.87 16.58 -11.49
CA GLY A 42 -15.92 17.48 -11.05
C GLY A 42 -16.52 17.21 -9.66
N ASP A 43 -16.38 16.01 -9.08
CA ASP A 43 -17.01 15.67 -7.79
C ASP A 43 -16.05 15.76 -6.59
N GLY A 44 -14.79 16.17 -6.81
CA GLY A 44 -13.80 16.30 -5.73
C GLY A 44 -13.38 14.97 -5.09
N GLU A 45 -13.64 13.87 -5.77
CA GLU A 45 -13.22 12.54 -5.35
C GLU A 45 -11.73 12.34 -5.62
N VAL A 46 -11.11 11.45 -4.88
CA VAL A 46 -9.69 11.13 -5.05
C VAL A 46 -9.53 9.70 -5.51
N LEU A 47 -8.92 9.52 -6.67
CA LEU A 47 -8.48 8.23 -7.17
C LEU A 47 -6.96 8.19 -7.18
N SER A 48 -6.38 7.18 -6.54
CA SER A 48 -4.93 6.97 -6.51
C SER A 48 -4.59 5.59 -7.04
N LEU A 49 -3.65 5.54 -7.96
CA LEU A 49 -3.09 4.32 -8.52
C LEU A 49 -1.59 4.35 -8.28
N GLY A 50 -1.03 3.27 -7.79
CA GLY A 50 0.40 3.17 -7.55
C GLY A 50 0.94 1.83 -8.02
N ALA A 51 2.13 1.87 -8.59
CA ALA A 51 2.91 0.68 -8.92
C ALA A 51 4.35 0.90 -8.48
N GLN A 52 4.91 -0.11 -7.85
CA GLN A 52 6.31 -0.10 -7.44
C GLN A 52 6.94 -1.45 -7.80
N THR A 53 8.12 -1.41 -8.36
CA THR A 53 8.86 -2.63 -8.68
C THR A 53 10.34 -2.46 -8.39
N ASN A 54 10.95 -3.54 -7.95
CA ASN A 54 12.39 -3.73 -7.89
C ASN A 54 12.73 -4.97 -8.72
N GLY A 55 12.43 -4.88 -10.03
CA GLY A 55 12.64 -5.99 -10.95
C GLY A 55 11.90 -7.26 -10.51
N ARG A 56 12.65 -8.33 -10.25
CA ARG A 56 12.10 -9.65 -9.90
C ARG A 56 11.87 -9.85 -8.40
N TYR A 57 12.48 -9.01 -7.55
CA TYR A 57 12.47 -9.23 -6.10
C TYR A 57 11.21 -8.68 -5.42
N TYR A 58 10.73 -7.55 -5.91
CA TYR A 58 9.59 -6.88 -5.33
C TYR A 58 8.69 -6.26 -6.40
N GLN A 59 7.40 -6.50 -6.26
CA GLN A 59 6.37 -5.88 -7.06
C GLN A 59 5.20 -5.53 -6.17
N SER A 60 4.67 -4.32 -6.32
CA SER A 60 3.49 -3.88 -5.58
C SER A 60 2.62 -3.01 -6.46
N TYR A 61 1.33 -3.24 -6.39
CA TYR A 61 0.30 -2.48 -7.08
C TYR A 61 -0.76 -2.10 -6.06
N ASN A 62 -1.19 -0.86 -6.09
CA ASN A 62 -2.25 -0.39 -5.22
C ASN A 62 -3.23 0.51 -5.97
N VAL A 63 -4.48 0.42 -5.60
CA VAL A 63 -5.57 1.28 -6.05
C VAL A 63 -6.34 1.73 -4.82
N SER A 64 -6.66 3.02 -4.76
CA SER A 64 -7.53 3.55 -3.73
C SER A 64 -8.43 4.65 -4.29
N TYR A 65 -9.66 4.64 -3.83
CA TYR A 65 -10.68 5.64 -4.12
C TYR A 65 -11.23 6.18 -2.82
N SER A 66 -11.42 7.48 -2.75
CA SER A 66 -12.05 8.11 -1.60
C SER A 66 -12.91 9.29 -2.01
N THR A 67 -14.02 9.46 -1.30
CA THR A 67 -14.93 10.59 -1.44
C THR A 67 -15.37 11.10 -0.07
N ASN A 68 -15.57 12.40 0.06
CA ASN A 68 -16.09 13.03 1.27
C ASN A 68 -17.61 13.27 1.23
N TRP A 69 -18.25 12.97 0.11
CA TRP A 69 -19.65 13.23 -0.14
C TRP A 69 -20.41 11.99 -0.62
N PHE A 70 -20.17 10.87 0.03
CA PHE A 70 -20.85 9.62 -0.33
C PHE A 70 -22.38 9.77 -0.16
N GLY A 71 -23.11 9.51 -1.26
CA GLY A 71 -24.57 9.65 -1.29
C GLY A 71 -25.10 11.07 -1.50
N GLY A 72 -24.25 12.09 -1.68
CA GLY A 72 -24.57 13.42 -2.20
C GLY A 72 -25.34 14.37 -1.27
N LYS A 73 -25.79 13.93 -0.10
CA LYS A 73 -26.65 14.73 0.78
C LYS A 73 -25.99 15.25 2.06
N ARG A 74 -24.91 14.64 2.51
CA ARG A 74 -24.19 14.97 3.74
C ARG A 74 -22.71 14.62 3.60
N PRO A 75 -21.81 15.30 4.33
CA PRO A 75 -20.40 14.93 4.35
C PRO A 75 -20.22 13.56 5.04
N ILE A 76 -20.24 12.51 4.25
CA ILE A 76 -19.95 11.15 4.64
C ILE A 76 -18.69 10.77 3.86
N GLN A 77 -17.62 10.53 4.59
CA GLN A 77 -16.40 10.02 4.02
C GLN A 77 -16.55 8.53 3.69
N PHE A 78 -16.20 8.16 2.50
CA PHE A 78 -16.13 6.76 2.07
C PHE A 78 -14.81 6.52 1.37
N SER A 79 -14.18 5.41 1.66
CA SER A 79 -12.95 4.99 0.99
C SER A 79 -12.97 3.49 0.72
N VAL A 80 -12.41 3.11 -0.41
CA VAL A 80 -12.18 1.71 -0.77
C VAL A 80 -10.80 1.62 -1.41
N GLY A 81 -10.08 0.57 -1.07
CA GLY A 81 -8.75 0.34 -1.61
C GLY A 81 -8.45 -1.14 -1.74
N GLY A 82 -7.50 -1.43 -2.62
CA GLY A 82 -6.95 -2.76 -2.79
C GLY A 82 -5.48 -2.68 -3.11
N TYR A 83 -4.75 -3.68 -2.70
CA TYR A 83 -3.35 -3.81 -3.06
C TYR A 83 -2.95 -5.26 -3.29
N TYR A 84 -1.94 -5.41 -4.10
CA TYR A 84 -1.22 -6.64 -4.30
C TYR A 84 0.26 -6.37 -4.12
N SER A 85 0.95 -7.22 -3.40
CA SER A 85 2.41 -7.17 -3.33
C SER A 85 3.02 -8.56 -3.34
N LYS A 86 4.16 -8.68 -4.00
CA LYS A 86 4.95 -9.91 -4.08
C LYS A 86 6.39 -9.60 -3.71
N TYR A 87 6.90 -10.35 -2.77
CA TYR A 87 8.32 -10.39 -2.43
C TYR A 87 8.87 -11.75 -2.79
N THR A 88 10.02 -11.78 -3.45
CA THR A 88 10.73 -13.01 -3.77
C THR A 88 12.09 -12.96 -3.10
N SER A 89 12.47 -14.06 -2.46
CA SER A 89 13.77 -14.15 -1.78
C SER A 89 14.92 -14.34 -2.77
N LEU A 90 16.10 -13.97 -2.32
CA LEU A 90 17.35 -14.36 -2.95
C LEU A 90 17.57 -15.85 -2.74
N SER A 91 18.16 -16.53 -3.72
CA SER A 91 18.50 -17.94 -3.58
C SER A 91 19.62 -18.12 -2.55
N ASP A 92 19.67 -19.30 -1.94
CA ASP A 92 20.75 -19.65 -0.99
C ASP A 92 22.14 -19.58 -1.66
N ASN A 93 22.21 -19.75 -2.97
CA ASN A 93 23.42 -19.58 -3.75
C ASN A 93 23.98 -18.15 -3.70
N TYR A 94 23.14 -17.12 -3.51
CA TYR A 94 23.61 -15.75 -3.35
C TYR A 94 24.47 -15.60 -2.10
N TYR A 95 24.05 -16.18 -0.99
CA TYR A 95 24.81 -16.11 0.27
C TYR A 95 26.02 -17.01 0.27
N ASN A 96 25.93 -18.19 -0.36
CA ASN A 96 27.01 -19.17 -0.38
C ASN A 96 28.10 -18.82 -1.39
N GLN A 97 27.77 -18.24 -2.54
CA GLN A 97 28.77 -17.87 -3.56
C GLN A 97 29.70 -16.75 -3.09
N GLY A 98 29.20 -15.79 -2.29
CA GLY A 98 30.05 -14.75 -1.71
C GLY A 98 31.17 -15.32 -0.83
N VAL A 99 30.87 -16.34 -0.05
CA VAL A 99 31.84 -17.03 0.81
C VAL A 99 32.75 -17.94 0.00
N LEU A 100 32.21 -18.74 -0.93
CA LEU A 100 32.99 -19.67 -1.76
C LEU A 100 33.89 -18.93 -2.74
N ASN A 101 33.43 -17.87 -3.41
CA ASN A 101 34.26 -17.10 -4.32
C ASN A 101 35.41 -16.39 -3.59
N ASN A 102 35.18 -15.84 -2.38
CA ASN A 102 36.25 -15.31 -1.57
C ASN A 102 37.29 -16.39 -1.17
N TYR A 103 36.81 -17.57 -0.82
CA TYR A 103 37.69 -18.72 -0.46
C TYR A 103 38.48 -19.22 -1.65
N TYR A 104 37.85 -19.39 -2.83
CA TYR A 104 38.55 -19.82 -4.04
C TYR A 104 39.50 -18.77 -4.61
N ASN A 105 39.14 -17.49 -4.56
CA ASN A 105 40.02 -16.38 -4.93
C ASN A 105 41.26 -16.29 -4.03
N TYR A 106 41.08 -16.57 -2.74
CA TYR A 106 42.20 -16.63 -1.80
C TYR A 106 43.14 -17.82 -2.07
N LEU A 107 42.58 -19.00 -2.41
CA LEU A 107 43.38 -20.20 -2.61
C LEU A 107 44.07 -20.30 -3.99
N TYR A 108 43.42 -19.82 -5.03
CA TYR A 108 43.86 -20.08 -6.41
C TYR A 108 44.20 -18.82 -7.23
N GLY A 109 44.04 -17.62 -6.70
CA GLY A 109 44.48 -16.38 -7.32
C GLY A 109 43.89 -16.07 -8.71
N TYR A 110 42.82 -16.73 -9.11
CA TYR A 110 42.19 -16.57 -10.42
C TYR A 110 40.93 -15.69 -10.28
N GLY A 111 41.14 -14.40 -10.49
CA GLY A 111 40.05 -13.49 -10.78
C GLY A 111 39.56 -13.67 -12.20
N ASN A 112 38.53 -14.44 -12.44
CA ASN A 112 37.69 -14.29 -13.62
C ASN A 112 36.36 -15.03 -13.46
N SER A 113 35.36 -14.34 -12.98
CA SER A 113 33.95 -14.65 -13.24
C SER A 113 33.09 -13.41 -13.05
N TYR A 114 33.34 -12.40 -13.86
CA TYR A 114 32.39 -11.26 -13.99
C TYR A 114 31.14 -11.61 -14.79
N TYR A 115 30.99 -12.86 -15.22
CA TYR A 115 29.78 -13.38 -15.87
C TYR A 115 29.01 -14.33 -14.94
N ASN A 116 28.85 -13.96 -13.68
CA ASN A 116 27.89 -14.66 -12.85
C ASN A 116 26.50 -14.13 -13.20
N ASN A 117 25.77 -14.97 -13.89
CA ASN A 117 24.37 -14.81 -14.22
C ASN A 117 23.61 -14.27 -13.00
N TYR A 118 23.19 -13.01 -13.05
CA TYR A 118 22.23 -12.43 -12.09
C TYR A 118 20.94 -13.26 -11.99
N GLU A 119 20.69 -14.15 -12.96
CA GLU A 119 19.60 -15.11 -12.95
C GLU A 119 19.74 -16.21 -11.90
N SER A 120 20.97 -16.56 -11.46
CA SER A 120 21.16 -17.61 -10.46
C SER A 120 20.88 -17.20 -9.02
N TYR A 121 20.69 -15.91 -8.76
CA TYR A 121 20.39 -15.39 -7.42
C TYR A 121 18.90 -15.26 -7.12
N TYR A 122 18.07 -15.39 -8.11
CA TYR A 122 16.64 -15.31 -8.00
C TYR A 122 16.06 -16.73 -7.84
N ASP A 123 15.32 -16.97 -6.76
CA ASP A 123 14.60 -18.22 -6.56
C ASP A 123 13.08 -17.98 -6.71
N PRO A 124 12.49 -18.35 -7.85
CA PRO A 124 11.07 -18.17 -8.10
C PRO A 124 10.19 -18.99 -7.16
N ASP A 125 10.74 -20.00 -6.51
CA ASP A 125 10.02 -20.89 -5.59
C ASP A 125 10.00 -20.38 -4.14
N LYS A 126 10.71 -19.29 -3.84
CA LYS A 126 10.73 -18.65 -2.51
C LYS A 126 10.05 -17.30 -2.58
N TYR A 127 8.79 -17.21 -2.20
CA TYR A 127 8.05 -15.94 -2.24
C TYR A 127 7.00 -15.82 -1.15
N ILE A 128 6.65 -14.57 -0.88
CA ILE A 128 5.44 -14.19 -0.15
C ILE A 128 4.62 -13.25 -1.03
N GLN A 129 3.34 -13.57 -1.20
CA GLN A 129 2.36 -12.74 -1.88
C GLN A 129 1.33 -12.25 -0.87
N MET A 130 0.92 -11.00 -1.00
CA MET A 130 -0.09 -10.37 -0.16
C MET A 130 -1.15 -9.74 -1.03
N TYR A 131 -2.40 -10.06 -0.72
CA TYR A 131 -3.59 -9.46 -1.33
C TYR A 131 -4.35 -8.75 -0.24
N GLY A 132 -4.63 -7.50 -0.41
CA GLY A 132 -5.38 -6.74 0.56
C GLY A 132 -6.51 -5.95 -0.06
N ALA A 133 -7.62 -5.87 0.67
CA ALA A 133 -8.74 -5.01 0.36
C ALA A 133 -9.19 -4.29 1.63
N SER A 134 -9.59 -3.03 1.50
CA SER A 134 -10.07 -2.24 2.63
C SER A 134 -11.25 -1.37 2.24
N ILE A 135 -12.16 -1.20 3.20
CA ILE A 135 -13.30 -0.31 3.08
C ILE A 135 -13.31 0.57 4.33
N GLY A 136 -13.44 1.87 4.14
CA GLY A 136 -13.55 2.85 5.21
C GLY A 136 -14.82 3.67 5.05
N TRP A 137 -15.42 4.00 6.17
CA TRP A 137 -16.58 4.88 6.26
C TRP A 137 -16.42 5.82 7.43
N GLY A 138 -16.72 7.11 7.24
CA GLY A 138 -16.60 8.12 8.26
C GLY A 138 -17.76 9.10 8.22
N LYS A 139 -18.24 9.49 9.41
CA LYS A 139 -19.35 10.43 9.54
C LYS A 139 -19.14 11.34 10.72
N ARG A 140 -19.38 12.63 10.50
CA ARG A 140 -19.50 13.61 11.58
C ARG A 140 -20.83 13.41 12.31
N LEU A 141 -20.76 13.24 13.62
CA LEU A 141 -21.91 13.08 14.48
C LEU A 141 -22.49 14.45 14.84
N ARG A 142 -23.77 14.49 15.20
CA ARG A 142 -24.45 15.69 15.69
C ARG A 142 -24.68 15.67 17.19
N TRP A 143 -24.53 14.50 17.79
CA TRP A 143 -24.69 14.28 19.21
C TRP A 143 -23.46 13.53 19.73
N PRO A 144 -22.91 13.89 20.89
CA PRO A 144 -23.33 14.95 21.82
C PRO A 144 -23.00 16.36 21.34
N ASP A 145 -22.04 16.56 20.44
CA ASP A 145 -21.74 17.82 19.77
C ASP A 145 -21.24 17.59 18.33
N ASP A 146 -21.11 18.67 17.55
CA ASP A 146 -20.71 18.61 16.15
C ASP A 146 -19.19 18.33 15.93
N TYR A 147 -18.42 18.17 16.99
CA TYR A 147 -16.98 17.95 16.91
C TYR A 147 -16.61 16.45 16.85
N PHE A 148 -17.58 15.56 17.09
CA PHE A 148 -17.36 14.13 17.02
C PHE A 148 -17.41 13.60 15.59
N THR A 149 -16.42 12.78 15.26
CA THR A 149 -16.36 12.01 14.01
C THR A 149 -16.24 10.51 14.35
N LEU A 150 -17.17 9.73 13.82
CA LEU A 150 -17.12 8.26 13.88
C LEU A 150 -16.54 7.73 12.58
N SER A 151 -15.51 6.89 12.69
CA SER A 151 -14.89 6.21 11.56
C SER A 151 -14.93 4.70 11.76
N LEU A 152 -15.32 4.00 10.73
CA LEU A 152 -15.33 2.54 10.65
C LEU A 152 -14.39 2.11 9.54
N GLN A 153 -13.57 1.11 9.79
CA GLN A 153 -12.69 0.55 8.78
C GLN A 153 -12.71 -0.97 8.87
N MET A 154 -12.79 -1.61 7.73
CA MET A 154 -12.64 -3.05 7.58
C MET A 154 -11.54 -3.31 6.57
N ALA A 155 -10.60 -4.16 6.93
CA ALA A 155 -9.49 -4.54 6.07
C ALA A 155 -9.30 -6.05 6.08
N TYR A 156 -9.18 -6.62 4.91
CA TYR A 156 -8.88 -8.03 4.69
C TYR A 156 -7.53 -8.15 4.03
N THR A 157 -6.69 -9.03 4.55
CA THR A 157 -5.38 -9.34 3.96
C THR A 157 -5.19 -10.85 3.90
N ARG A 158 -4.87 -11.35 2.71
CA ARG A 158 -4.47 -12.73 2.49
C ARG A 158 -2.98 -12.79 2.17
N TYR A 159 -2.30 -13.65 2.89
CA TYR A 159 -0.89 -13.98 2.70
C TYR A 159 -0.79 -15.35 2.03
N GLU A 160 0.02 -15.47 1.00
CA GLU A 160 0.39 -16.74 0.38
C GLU A 160 1.91 -16.86 0.38
N MET A 161 2.42 -17.92 0.99
CA MET A 161 3.85 -18.13 1.20
C MET A 161 4.29 -19.47 0.61
N LYS A 162 5.41 -19.46 -0.10
CA LYS A 162 6.06 -20.66 -0.60
C LYS A 162 7.54 -20.61 -0.21
N ASN A 163 7.98 -21.59 0.56
CA ASN A 163 9.37 -21.74 1.04
C ASN A 163 9.94 -20.45 1.68
N TRP A 164 9.10 -19.68 2.38
CA TRP A 164 9.47 -18.40 2.99
C TRP A 164 10.09 -18.62 4.37
N GLN A 165 11.41 -18.46 4.48
CA GLN A 165 12.18 -18.84 5.69
C GLN A 165 12.10 -17.82 6.84
N TYR A 166 11.55 -16.61 6.57
CA TYR A 166 11.56 -15.52 7.56
C TYR A 166 10.37 -15.52 8.50
N LEU A 167 9.42 -16.47 8.35
CA LEU A 167 8.26 -16.61 9.21
C LEU A 167 8.19 -18.02 9.78
N MET A 168 7.47 -18.20 10.90
CA MET A 168 7.28 -19.50 11.53
C MET A 168 6.61 -20.54 10.62
N ILE A 169 5.74 -20.07 9.70
CA ILE A 169 5.10 -20.88 8.68
C ILE A 169 5.81 -20.59 7.37
N THR A 170 6.52 -21.58 6.85
CA THR A 170 7.30 -21.45 5.61
C THR A 170 6.47 -21.64 4.35
N ASN A 171 5.40 -22.43 4.44
CA ASN A 171 4.49 -22.76 3.33
C ASN A 171 3.06 -22.69 3.79
N GLY A 172 2.21 -22.07 2.98
CA GLY A 172 0.79 -22.02 3.24
C GLY A 172 0.16 -20.68 2.95
N SER A 173 -1.08 -20.52 3.38
CA SER A 173 -1.82 -19.27 3.29
C SER A 173 -2.40 -18.90 4.65
N SER A 174 -2.42 -17.60 4.93
CA SER A 174 -3.06 -17.02 6.12
C SER A 174 -3.99 -15.90 5.71
N ASN A 175 -5.11 -15.81 6.38
CA ASN A 175 -6.10 -14.76 6.17
C ASN A 175 -6.18 -13.93 7.45
N ASN A 176 -6.22 -12.62 7.29
CA ASN A 176 -6.37 -11.67 8.37
C ASN A 176 -7.52 -10.72 8.05
N LEU A 177 -8.47 -10.60 8.95
CA LEU A 177 -9.60 -9.68 8.87
C LEU A 177 -9.55 -8.74 10.05
N ASN A 178 -9.33 -7.46 9.77
CA ASN A 178 -9.30 -6.40 10.77
C ASN A 178 -10.57 -5.56 10.68
N PHE A 179 -11.19 -5.31 11.81
CA PHE A 179 -12.29 -4.37 11.95
C PHE A 179 -11.91 -3.31 12.98
N SER A 180 -11.94 -2.04 12.58
CA SER A 180 -11.59 -0.91 13.44
C SER A 180 -12.74 0.08 13.53
N VAL A 181 -13.04 0.50 14.76
CA VAL A 181 -13.96 1.60 15.06
C VAL A 181 -13.16 2.68 15.75
N SER A 182 -13.26 3.90 15.27
CA SER A 182 -12.59 5.06 15.88
C SER A 182 -13.57 6.20 16.07
N LEU A 183 -13.58 6.75 17.28
CA LEU A 183 -14.32 7.94 17.65
C LEU A 183 -13.32 9.05 17.94
N ASN A 184 -13.38 10.11 17.16
CA ASN A 184 -12.50 11.26 17.32
C ASN A 184 -13.34 12.49 17.63
N ARG A 185 -12.89 13.29 18.60
CA ARG A 185 -13.41 14.60 18.90
C ARG A 185 -12.30 15.63 18.82
N THR A 186 -12.46 16.64 17.98
CA THR A 186 -11.50 17.74 17.82
C THR A 186 -12.25 19.07 17.87
N SER A 187 -12.14 19.78 18.98
CA SER A 187 -12.77 21.09 19.19
C SER A 187 -11.73 22.21 19.42
N THR A 188 -10.47 21.94 19.11
CA THR A 188 -9.37 22.89 19.30
C THR A 188 -9.49 24.08 18.35
N ASP A 189 -9.23 25.28 18.87
CA ASP A 189 -9.25 26.55 18.12
C ASP A 189 -8.07 26.66 17.12
N ASN A 190 -6.96 26.00 17.39
CA ASN A 190 -5.78 25.95 16.51
C ASN A 190 -5.10 24.59 16.65
N GLN A 191 -4.72 24.01 15.52
CA GLN A 191 -4.04 22.69 15.48
C GLN A 191 -2.58 22.74 15.96
N LEU A 192 -1.89 23.87 15.74
CA LEU A 192 -0.47 23.99 16.08
C LEU A 192 -0.26 24.47 17.52
N PHE A 193 -1.07 25.44 17.97
CA PHE A 193 -0.99 26.02 19.31
C PHE A 193 -2.37 26.18 19.91
N PRO A 194 -3.00 25.08 20.40
CA PRO A 194 -4.33 25.14 20.94
C PRO A 194 -4.38 25.93 22.24
N ARG A 195 -5.21 26.95 22.28
CA ARG A 195 -5.47 27.73 23.50
C ARG A 195 -6.78 27.36 24.17
N ARG A 196 -7.73 26.83 23.39
CA ARG A 196 -9.05 26.40 23.85
C ARG A 196 -9.49 25.15 23.09
N GLY A 197 -10.38 24.39 23.72
CA GLY A 197 -10.93 23.18 23.15
C GLY A 197 -10.26 21.92 23.70
N SER A 198 -10.66 20.78 23.18
CA SER A 198 -10.10 19.49 23.54
C SER A 198 -10.02 18.58 22.33
N GLU A 199 -9.06 17.68 22.37
CA GLU A 199 -8.90 16.61 21.41
C GLU A 199 -8.95 15.27 22.16
N PHE A 200 -9.72 14.35 21.62
CA PHE A 200 -9.91 13.02 22.18
C PHE A 200 -10.05 12.00 21.04
N THR A 201 -9.35 10.90 21.13
CA THR A 201 -9.46 9.77 20.21
C THR A 201 -9.59 8.47 20.99
N ALA A 202 -10.64 7.73 20.70
CA ALA A 202 -10.80 6.36 21.16
C ALA A 202 -10.90 5.44 19.96
N SER A 203 -10.13 4.34 19.96
CA SER A 203 -10.15 3.34 18.89
C SER A 203 -10.20 1.92 19.47
N LEU A 204 -10.98 1.09 18.81
CA LEU A 204 -11.08 -0.35 19.07
C LEU A 204 -10.80 -1.07 17.76
N THR A 205 -9.86 -2.01 17.80
CA THR A 205 -9.54 -2.86 16.66
C THR A 205 -9.69 -4.32 17.08
N LEU A 206 -10.40 -5.08 16.26
CA LEU A 206 -10.57 -6.53 16.35
C LEU A 206 -9.87 -7.17 15.16
N THR A 207 -9.11 -8.23 15.41
CA THR A 207 -8.34 -8.97 14.41
C THR A 207 -8.66 -10.46 14.49
#